data_f702003a1b03bae15f51c56a3d154bec
#
_entry.id   f702003a1b03bae15f51c56a3d154bec
#
_cell.length_a   1.000
_cell.length_b   1.000
_cell.length_c   1.000
_cell.angle_alpha   90.00
_cell.angle_beta   90.00
_cell.angle_gamma   90.00
#
_symmetry.space_group_name_H-M   'P 1'
#
loop_
_entity.id
_entity.type
_entity.pdbx_description
1 polymer ?
#
loop_
_entity_poly.entity_id
_entity_poly.type
_entity_poly.pdbx_seq_one_letter_code
_entity_poly.pdbx_strand_id
1 'polypeptide(L)'
;MPTRKVFAGGVAIGGGAPVSVQTMTNTDTRNVEATLDQIRRMAAAGADIVRVSVYDAVCAEAVRPLVDASPVPLVADIHFDHTLAIRAIENGISKVRINPGNIGGEQNVRTLADCLKQHHIPVRIGVNSGSVEKEILARYGGVTPQGMVESGLNHARMLERAGYDDIVLSFKATNVRTMIEACRLAHQQTSYPQHIGVTESGTADVGVVKSAVGIGTLLMEGIGDTIRVSISGDPVQEVPAGINILRACGLREDFVEIISCPTCGRTCIDVEGIASAVRRNTLDIKKHIRVAVMGCIVNGPGEAKEADLGIAGGRDGGALIVKGQPPRAVRGNLAEILTHEVRRYAEEH
;
A
#
# COMPACT_ATOMS: atom_id res chain seq x y z
N MET A 1 3.83 20.18 -4.98
CA MET A 1 4.64 20.00 -6.20
C MET A 1 4.75 18.49 -6.46
N PRO A 2 4.85 18.03 -7.72
CA PRO A 2 5.09 16.63 -7.96
C PRO A 2 6.41 16.18 -7.31
N THR A 3 6.41 15.00 -6.71
CA THR A 3 7.61 14.42 -6.12
C THR A 3 8.59 13.96 -7.23
N ARG A 4 9.87 13.79 -6.89
CA ARG A 4 10.85 13.16 -7.78
C ARG A 4 10.42 11.72 -8.08
N LYS A 5 10.87 11.17 -9.20
CA LYS A 5 10.59 9.79 -9.57
C LYS A 5 11.84 8.93 -9.34
N VAL A 6 11.66 7.83 -8.63
CA VAL A 6 12.68 6.78 -8.46
C VAL A 6 12.11 5.43 -8.86
N PHE A 7 12.94 4.42 -9.11
CA PHE A 7 12.51 3.09 -9.57
C PHE A 7 13.01 1.99 -8.63
N ALA A 8 12.10 1.23 -8.06
CA ALA A 8 12.43 -0.03 -7.38
C ALA A 8 12.22 -1.18 -8.38
N GLY A 9 13.30 -1.63 -9.01
CA GLY A 9 13.18 -2.52 -10.18
C GLY A 9 12.32 -1.88 -11.26
N GLY A 10 11.27 -2.55 -11.72
CA GLY A 10 10.32 -2.04 -12.71
C GLY A 10 9.23 -1.12 -12.14
N VAL A 11 9.15 -0.91 -10.82
CA VAL A 11 8.09 -0.13 -10.17
C VAL A 11 8.53 1.32 -9.96
N ALA A 12 7.84 2.25 -10.61
CA ALA A 12 8.06 3.69 -10.42
C ALA A 12 7.43 4.16 -9.10
N ILE A 13 8.14 5.00 -8.36
CA ILE A 13 7.71 5.60 -7.09
C ILE A 13 7.88 7.12 -7.21
N GLY A 14 6.81 7.88 -7.01
CA GLY A 14 6.81 9.33 -7.17
C GLY A 14 6.68 9.80 -8.61
N GLY A 15 6.77 11.10 -8.82
CA GLY A 15 6.67 11.73 -10.13
C GLY A 15 5.32 11.53 -10.83
N GLY A 16 4.24 11.37 -10.08
CA GLY A 16 2.89 11.11 -10.60
C GLY A 16 2.64 9.66 -11.03
N ALA A 17 3.53 8.73 -10.69
CA ALA A 17 3.27 7.30 -10.89
C ALA A 17 2.14 6.80 -9.96
N PRO A 18 1.42 5.74 -10.32
CA PRO A 18 0.44 5.13 -9.44
C PRO A 18 1.03 4.76 -8.07
N VAL A 19 0.27 5.00 -7.01
CA VAL A 19 0.72 4.69 -5.65
C VAL A 19 0.87 3.18 -5.48
N SER A 20 2.08 2.73 -5.13
CA SER A 20 2.39 1.31 -4.98
C SER A 20 2.09 0.79 -3.58
N VAL A 21 1.62 -0.47 -3.50
CA VAL A 21 1.41 -1.21 -2.25
C VAL A 21 2.65 -2.05 -1.96
N GLN A 22 3.33 -1.71 -0.87
CA GLN A 22 4.45 -2.50 -0.35
C GLN A 22 4.01 -3.26 0.90
N THR A 23 4.46 -4.50 1.05
CA THR A 23 4.37 -5.26 2.30
C THR A 23 5.74 -5.79 2.73
N MET A 24 5.81 -6.61 3.78
CA MET A 24 7.06 -7.16 4.31
C MET A 24 6.87 -8.58 4.81
N THR A 25 7.80 -9.45 4.49
CA THR A 25 7.81 -10.81 5.03
C THR A 25 8.03 -10.82 6.54
N ASN A 26 7.48 -11.82 7.22
CA ASN A 26 7.76 -12.14 8.62
C ASN A 26 8.46 -13.50 8.80
N THR A 27 8.83 -14.13 7.69
CA THR A 27 9.68 -15.33 7.68
C THR A 27 11.14 -14.98 7.97
N ASP A 28 11.92 -15.95 8.43
CA ASP A 28 13.38 -15.81 8.49
C ASP A 28 13.93 -15.80 7.06
N THR A 29 14.57 -14.70 6.66
CA THR A 29 15.09 -14.49 5.30
C THR A 29 16.13 -15.56 4.91
N ARG A 30 16.82 -16.17 5.87
CA ARG A 30 17.73 -17.29 5.64
C ARG A 30 17.03 -18.56 5.14
N ASN A 31 15.75 -18.71 5.45
CA ASN A 31 14.92 -19.75 4.87
C ASN A 31 14.32 -19.24 3.55
N VAL A 32 15.09 -19.42 2.47
CA VAL A 32 14.74 -18.92 1.12
C VAL A 32 13.40 -19.49 0.64
N GLU A 33 13.14 -20.79 0.87
CA GLU A 33 11.92 -21.45 0.40
C GLU A 33 10.67 -20.86 1.06
N ALA A 34 10.65 -20.78 2.40
CA ALA A 34 9.52 -20.22 3.14
C ALA A 34 9.32 -18.72 2.84
N THR A 35 10.41 -17.97 2.67
CA THR A 35 10.35 -16.55 2.35
C THR A 35 9.81 -16.33 0.93
N LEU A 36 10.23 -17.15 -0.03
CA LEU A 36 9.75 -17.09 -1.41
C LEU A 36 8.28 -17.48 -1.54
N ASP A 37 7.83 -18.51 -0.80
CA ASP A 37 6.41 -18.86 -0.73
C ASP A 37 5.57 -17.68 -0.23
N GLN A 38 6.00 -17.02 0.85
CA GLN A 38 5.31 -15.86 1.38
C GLN A 38 5.32 -14.68 0.38
N ILE A 39 6.44 -14.42 -0.30
CA ILE A 39 6.53 -13.41 -1.36
C ILE A 39 5.53 -13.69 -2.48
N ARG A 40 5.44 -14.93 -2.96
CA ARG A 40 4.49 -15.34 -4.01
C ARG A 40 3.04 -15.13 -3.58
N ARG A 41 2.70 -15.46 -2.34
CA ARG A 41 1.36 -15.21 -1.79
C ARG A 41 1.04 -13.72 -1.70
N MET A 42 2.01 -12.90 -1.29
CA MET A 42 1.87 -11.44 -1.27
C MET A 42 1.68 -10.85 -2.67
N ALA A 43 2.47 -11.30 -3.64
CA ALA A 43 2.34 -10.88 -5.03
C ALA A 43 1.00 -11.29 -5.63
N ALA A 44 0.54 -12.52 -5.36
CA ALA A 44 -0.78 -13.00 -5.78
C ALA A 44 -1.93 -12.20 -5.15
N ALA A 45 -1.73 -11.66 -3.93
CA ALA A 45 -2.67 -10.75 -3.29
C ALA A 45 -2.63 -9.32 -3.87
N GLY A 46 -1.66 -9.00 -4.76
CA GLY A 46 -1.53 -7.73 -5.45
C GLY A 46 -0.50 -6.76 -4.87
N ALA A 47 0.48 -7.25 -4.11
CA ALA A 47 1.62 -6.43 -3.68
C ALA A 47 2.47 -6.03 -4.89
N ASP A 48 2.80 -4.74 -4.99
CA ASP A 48 3.68 -4.22 -6.04
C ASP A 48 5.16 -4.39 -5.68
N ILE A 49 5.49 -4.37 -4.38
CA ILE A 49 6.85 -4.45 -3.83
C ILE A 49 6.82 -5.25 -2.53
N VAL A 50 7.81 -6.11 -2.29
CA VAL A 50 7.95 -6.83 -1.02
C VAL A 50 9.29 -6.50 -0.36
N ARG A 51 9.28 -6.30 0.98
CA ARG A 51 10.47 -6.06 1.79
C ARG A 51 10.84 -7.30 2.58
N VAL A 52 12.14 -7.60 2.64
CA VAL A 52 12.73 -8.68 3.43
C VAL A 52 13.73 -8.11 4.44
N SER A 53 13.87 -8.72 5.62
CA SER A 53 14.86 -8.32 6.62
C SER A 53 16.24 -8.85 6.25
N VAL A 54 17.27 -7.98 6.31
CA VAL A 54 18.67 -8.38 6.10
C VAL A 54 19.47 -7.91 7.31
N TYR A 55 19.68 -8.81 8.26
CA TYR A 55 20.27 -8.50 9.57
C TYR A 55 21.61 -9.21 9.80
N ASP A 56 22.02 -10.10 8.91
CA ASP A 56 23.34 -10.76 8.92
C ASP A 56 23.81 -11.13 7.50
N ALA A 57 25.03 -11.66 7.40
CA ALA A 57 25.63 -12.03 6.14
C ALA A 57 24.87 -13.16 5.42
N VAL A 58 24.27 -14.11 6.16
CA VAL A 58 23.52 -15.22 5.58
C VAL A 58 22.23 -14.69 4.92
N CYS A 59 21.57 -13.74 5.59
CA CYS A 59 20.41 -13.03 4.98
C CYS A 59 20.83 -12.29 3.69
N ALA A 60 22.00 -11.63 3.69
CA ALA A 60 22.47 -10.93 2.50
C ALA A 60 22.75 -11.87 1.34
N GLU A 61 23.31 -13.05 1.57
CA GLU A 61 23.49 -14.09 0.54
C GLU A 61 22.16 -14.69 0.06
N ALA A 62 21.16 -14.82 0.95
CA ALA A 62 19.84 -15.29 0.59
C ALA A 62 19.08 -14.32 -0.35
N VAL A 63 19.51 -13.04 -0.45
CA VAL A 63 18.90 -12.06 -1.35
C VAL A 63 18.95 -12.53 -2.81
N ARG A 64 20.09 -13.10 -3.27
CA ARG A 64 20.24 -13.50 -4.68
C ARG A 64 19.17 -14.49 -5.14
N PRO A 65 19.03 -15.69 -4.53
CA PRO A 65 18.00 -16.63 -4.95
C PRO A 65 16.57 -16.09 -4.73
N LEU A 66 16.34 -15.20 -3.77
CA LEU A 66 15.04 -14.55 -3.58
C LEU A 66 14.73 -13.60 -4.74
N VAL A 67 15.68 -12.78 -5.16
CA VAL A 67 15.51 -11.85 -6.29
C VAL A 67 15.28 -12.60 -7.60
N ASP A 68 16.09 -13.63 -7.85
CA ASP A 68 16.02 -14.41 -9.11
C ASP A 68 14.67 -15.12 -9.28
N ALA A 69 13.97 -15.47 -8.17
CA ALA A 69 12.71 -16.22 -8.21
C ALA A 69 11.48 -15.40 -7.78
N SER A 70 11.65 -14.15 -7.39
CA SER A 70 10.56 -13.28 -6.96
C SER A 70 9.76 -12.73 -8.14
N PRO A 71 8.42 -12.78 -8.10
CA PRO A 71 7.58 -12.18 -9.14
C PRO A 71 7.48 -10.64 -9.04
N VAL A 72 7.98 -10.04 -7.95
CA VAL A 72 7.93 -8.59 -7.67
C VAL A 72 9.27 -8.08 -7.16
N PRO A 73 9.58 -6.78 -7.34
CA PRO A 73 10.80 -6.17 -6.80
C PRO A 73 10.92 -6.33 -5.28
N LEU A 74 12.14 -6.59 -4.81
CA LEU A 74 12.43 -6.76 -3.39
C LEU A 74 13.16 -5.56 -2.82
N VAL A 75 12.92 -5.29 -1.53
CA VAL A 75 13.58 -4.25 -0.73
C VAL A 75 14.31 -4.91 0.45
N ALA A 76 15.60 -4.64 0.60
CA ALA A 76 16.35 -5.06 1.77
C ALA A 76 16.18 -4.06 2.93
N ASP A 77 15.78 -4.55 4.10
CA ASP A 77 15.66 -3.78 5.34
C ASP A 77 16.92 -3.97 6.17
N ILE A 78 17.77 -2.93 6.22
CA ILE A 78 19.06 -2.95 6.91
C ILE A 78 19.07 -1.86 7.98
N HIS A 79 19.47 -2.22 9.21
CA HIS A 79 19.39 -1.30 10.35
C HIS A 79 20.73 -0.70 10.77
N PHE A 80 21.83 -1.48 10.80
CA PHE A 80 23.06 -1.07 11.49
C PHE A 80 24.34 -1.23 10.68
N ASP A 81 24.36 -2.06 9.63
CA ASP A 81 25.58 -2.42 8.93
C ASP A 81 25.48 -2.08 7.42
N HIS A 82 26.27 -1.09 7.00
CA HIS A 82 26.33 -0.69 5.58
C HIS A 82 26.88 -1.79 4.68
N THR A 83 27.72 -2.72 5.21
CA THR A 83 28.27 -3.81 4.40
C THR A 83 27.19 -4.80 3.98
N LEU A 84 26.17 -5.02 4.81
CA LEU A 84 24.99 -5.83 4.45
C LEU A 84 24.17 -5.16 3.35
N ALA A 85 24.09 -3.82 3.35
CA ALA A 85 23.43 -3.08 2.28
C ALA A 85 24.16 -3.25 0.95
N ILE A 86 25.49 -3.13 0.95
CA ILE A 86 26.33 -3.33 -0.22
C ILE A 86 26.18 -4.75 -0.76
N ARG A 87 26.27 -5.77 0.09
CA ARG A 87 26.09 -7.18 -0.31
C ARG A 87 24.69 -7.43 -0.89
N ALA A 88 23.63 -6.86 -0.28
CA ALA A 88 22.28 -6.98 -0.82
C ALA A 88 22.15 -6.32 -2.21
N ILE A 89 22.82 -5.18 -2.44
CA ILE A 89 22.86 -4.49 -3.74
C ILE A 89 23.58 -5.35 -4.78
N GLU A 90 24.76 -5.89 -4.45
CA GLU A 90 25.54 -6.79 -5.31
C GLU A 90 24.77 -8.08 -5.63
N ASN A 91 23.90 -8.54 -4.73
CA ASN A 91 22.97 -9.66 -4.92
C ASN A 91 21.68 -9.27 -5.66
N GLY A 92 21.57 -8.05 -6.19
CA GLY A 92 20.52 -7.65 -7.13
C GLY A 92 19.24 -7.11 -6.50
N ILE A 93 19.27 -6.69 -5.23
CA ILE A 93 18.09 -6.07 -4.60
C ILE A 93 17.63 -4.82 -5.35
N SER A 94 16.32 -4.58 -5.42
CA SER A 94 15.77 -3.46 -6.19
C SER A 94 15.69 -2.13 -5.42
N LYS A 95 15.79 -2.16 -4.10
CA LYS A 95 15.81 -0.98 -3.21
C LYS A 95 16.37 -1.38 -1.85
N VAL A 96 17.02 -0.46 -1.17
CA VAL A 96 17.41 -0.66 0.23
C VAL A 96 16.64 0.28 1.15
N ARG A 97 16.35 -0.17 2.37
CA ARG A 97 15.87 0.68 3.45
C ARG A 97 16.93 0.73 4.54
N ILE A 98 17.33 1.93 4.89
CA ILE A 98 18.33 2.19 5.93
C ILE A 98 17.86 3.30 6.87
N ASN A 99 18.58 3.43 7.97
CA ASN A 99 18.65 4.66 8.75
C ASN A 99 20.12 5.10 8.73
N PRO A 100 20.50 6.13 7.94
CA PRO A 100 21.89 6.54 7.79
C PRO A 100 22.60 6.90 9.11
N GLY A 101 21.85 7.35 10.12
CA GLY A 101 22.41 7.61 11.46
C GLY A 101 22.87 6.35 12.20
N ASN A 102 22.40 5.16 11.79
CA ASN A 102 22.71 3.90 12.46
C ASN A 102 23.77 3.07 11.72
N ILE A 103 24.11 3.39 10.46
CA ILE A 103 25.03 2.57 9.64
C ILE A 103 26.50 2.97 9.80
N GLY A 104 26.81 3.88 10.71
CA GLY A 104 28.16 4.34 11.03
C GLY A 104 28.47 5.74 10.51
N GLY A 105 29.75 6.11 10.51
CA GLY A 105 30.21 7.44 10.19
C GLY A 105 30.08 7.80 8.70
N GLU A 106 30.47 9.04 8.39
CA GLU A 106 30.34 9.63 7.03
C GLU A 106 31.02 8.80 5.94
N GLN A 107 32.13 8.14 6.26
CA GLN A 107 32.82 7.26 5.30
C GLN A 107 31.96 6.06 4.87
N ASN A 108 31.22 5.45 5.80
CA ASN A 108 30.33 4.33 5.50
C ASN A 108 29.17 4.77 4.62
N VAL A 109 28.63 5.99 4.88
CA VAL A 109 27.57 6.58 4.04
C VAL A 109 28.08 6.83 2.63
N ARG A 110 29.33 7.34 2.46
CA ARG A 110 29.95 7.55 1.14
C ARG A 110 30.13 6.23 0.39
N THR A 111 30.71 5.22 1.05
CA THR A 111 30.91 3.90 0.44
C THR A 111 29.59 3.29 -0.04
N LEU A 112 28.54 3.41 0.79
CA LEU A 112 27.21 2.96 0.40
C LEU A 112 26.65 3.78 -0.77
N ALA A 113 26.77 5.11 -0.74
CA ALA A 113 26.31 6.00 -1.81
C ALA A 113 26.97 5.68 -3.16
N ASP A 114 28.27 5.37 -3.16
CA ASP A 114 28.98 4.97 -4.39
C ASP A 114 28.46 3.65 -4.94
N CYS A 115 28.18 2.68 -4.07
CA CYS A 115 27.56 1.41 -4.48
C CYS A 115 26.13 1.62 -5.04
N LEU A 116 25.30 2.44 -4.36
CA LEU A 116 23.96 2.80 -4.81
C LEU A 116 23.98 3.44 -6.21
N LYS A 117 24.93 4.38 -6.46
CA LYS A 117 25.12 5.01 -7.78
C LYS A 117 25.48 4.00 -8.86
N GLN A 118 26.47 3.16 -8.56
CA GLN A 118 26.98 2.16 -9.52
C GLN A 118 25.88 1.22 -9.98
N HIS A 119 24.96 0.84 -9.09
CA HIS A 119 23.90 -0.12 -9.35
C HIS A 119 22.53 0.53 -9.63
N HIS A 120 22.42 1.86 -9.58
CA HIS A 120 21.16 2.61 -9.75
C HIS A 120 20.04 2.15 -8.79
N ILE A 121 20.37 1.90 -7.54
CA ILE A 121 19.45 1.37 -6.53
C ILE A 121 18.95 2.47 -5.60
N PRO A 122 17.65 2.81 -5.59
CA PRO A 122 17.11 3.83 -4.71
C PRO A 122 17.20 3.41 -3.24
N VAL A 123 17.34 4.42 -2.37
CA VAL A 123 17.41 4.21 -0.93
C VAL A 123 16.22 4.83 -0.22
N ARG A 124 15.62 4.10 0.71
CA ARG A 124 14.61 4.65 1.60
C ARG A 124 15.20 4.97 2.97
N ILE A 125 15.10 6.23 3.35
CA ILE A 125 15.36 6.70 4.71
C ILE A 125 14.08 6.52 5.52
N GLY A 126 14.13 5.65 6.54
CA GLY A 126 12.97 5.34 7.39
C GLY A 126 13.14 5.85 8.79
N VAL A 127 12.43 6.93 9.15
CA VAL A 127 12.35 7.46 10.51
C VAL A 127 11.08 6.92 11.18
N ASN A 128 11.25 6.13 12.22
CA ASN A 128 10.16 5.75 13.11
C ASN A 128 10.22 6.61 14.38
N SER A 129 9.09 6.84 15.03
CA SER A 129 9.02 7.60 16.29
C SER A 129 10.01 7.09 17.37
N GLY A 130 10.25 5.77 17.40
CA GLY A 130 11.20 5.15 18.33
C GLY A 130 12.68 5.19 17.89
N SER A 131 13.01 5.74 16.72
CA SER A 131 14.38 5.77 16.17
C SER A 131 14.92 7.18 15.92
N VAL A 132 14.26 8.20 16.46
CA VAL A 132 14.74 9.58 16.41
C VAL A 132 15.94 9.74 17.35
N GLU A 133 16.96 10.47 16.92
CA GLU A 133 18.21 10.69 17.65
C GLU A 133 17.98 11.41 18.99
N LYS A 134 18.75 11.04 20.01
CA LYS A 134 18.61 11.56 21.38
C LYS A 134 18.74 13.09 21.45
N GLU A 135 19.64 13.65 20.66
CA GLU A 135 19.88 15.10 20.58
C GLU A 135 18.65 15.85 20.04
N ILE A 136 17.98 15.27 19.04
CA ILE A 136 16.74 15.81 18.46
C ILE A 136 15.60 15.67 19.48
N LEU A 137 15.45 14.52 20.12
CA LEU A 137 14.45 14.29 21.17
C LEU A 137 14.62 15.29 22.33
N ALA A 138 15.87 15.54 22.76
CA ALA A 138 16.14 16.52 23.80
C ALA A 138 15.78 17.95 23.40
N ARG A 139 16.05 18.33 22.15
CA ARG A 139 15.75 19.67 21.62
C ARG A 139 14.25 19.95 21.51
N TYR A 140 13.46 18.94 21.11
CA TYR A 140 12.02 19.07 20.90
C TYR A 140 11.18 18.62 22.12
N GLY A 141 11.81 18.19 23.20
CA GLY A 141 11.11 17.71 24.40
C GLY A 141 10.38 16.37 24.22
N GLY A 142 10.83 15.56 23.24
CA GLY A 142 10.24 14.26 22.93
C GLY A 142 10.03 14.03 21.42
N VAL A 143 9.19 13.04 21.09
CA VAL A 143 8.84 12.72 19.71
C VAL A 143 7.86 13.78 19.18
N THR A 144 8.27 14.54 18.19
CA THR A 144 7.44 15.54 17.51
C THR A 144 7.53 15.38 15.98
N PRO A 145 6.51 15.83 15.22
CA PRO A 145 6.57 15.85 13.76
C PRO A 145 7.81 16.57 13.23
N GLN A 146 8.15 17.73 13.83
CA GLN A 146 9.31 18.54 13.46
C GLN A 146 10.62 17.80 13.66
N GLY A 147 10.79 17.15 14.84
CA GLY A 147 11.99 16.36 15.14
C GLY A 147 12.13 15.16 14.21
N MET A 148 11.05 14.47 13.89
CA MET A 148 11.06 13.36 12.92
C MET A 148 11.50 13.82 11.54
N VAL A 149 10.97 14.95 11.05
CA VAL A 149 11.31 15.49 9.74
C VAL A 149 12.75 16.00 9.71
N GLU A 150 13.20 16.68 10.76
CA GLU A 150 14.61 17.11 10.89
C GLU A 150 15.55 15.90 10.81
N SER A 151 15.27 14.82 11.55
CA SER A 151 16.03 13.58 11.48
C SER A 151 16.12 13.04 10.05
N GLY A 152 14.98 12.87 9.37
CA GLY A 152 14.93 12.35 8.01
C GLY A 152 15.68 13.22 7.00
N LEU A 153 15.53 14.55 7.08
CA LEU A 153 16.22 15.48 6.19
C LEU A 153 17.72 15.56 6.47
N ASN A 154 18.15 15.44 7.73
CA ASN A 154 19.57 15.35 8.05
C ASN A 154 20.20 14.13 7.41
N HIS A 155 19.53 12.98 7.46
CA HIS A 155 19.97 11.76 6.80
C HIS A 155 19.97 11.86 5.27
N ALA A 156 18.96 12.53 4.68
CA ALA A 156 18.96 12.80 3.24
C ALA A 156 20.16 13.66 2.83
N ARG A 157 20.44 14.73 3.57
CA ARG A 157 21.62 15.61 3.33
C ARG A 157 22.95 14.86 3.43
N MET A 158 23.06 13.80 4.26
CA MET A 158 24.29 12.98 4.31
C MET A 158 24.50 12.26 2.97
N LEU A 159 23.46 11.69 2.38
CA LEU A 159 23.52 11.04 1.06
C LEU A 159 23.73 12.08 -0.06
N GLU A 160 23.05 13.22 -0.01
CA GLU A 160 23.25 14.31 -0.97
C GLU A 160 24.70 14.82 -1.00
N ARG A 161 25.34 15.00 0.19
CA ARG A 161 26.76 15.36 0.28
C ARG A 161 27.69 14.28 -0.28
N ALA A 162 27.27 13.01 -0.21
CA ALA A 162 27.93 11.90 -0.91
C ALA A 162 27.59 11.86 -2.41
N GLY A 163 26.77 12.82 -2.91
CA GLY A 163 26.35 12.95 -4.30
C GLY A 163 25.31 11.94 -4.72
N TYR A 164 24.41 11.50 -3.83
CA TYR A 164 23.33 10.55 -4.11
C TYR A 164 21.97 11.11 -3.69
N ASP A 165 20.96 11.07 -4.58
CA ASP A 165 19.67 11.70 -4.36
C ASP A 165 18.45 10.89 -4.87
N ASP A 166 18.64 9.62 -5.27
CA ASP A 166 17.53 8.67 -5.48
C ASP A 166 16.97 8.18 -4.14
N ILE A 167 16.35 9.10 -3.42
CA ILE A 167 15.92 8.94 -2.03
C ILE A 167 14.39 8.88 -1.95
N VAL A 168 13.88 7.97 -1.12
CA VAL A 168 12.48 7.91 -0.65
C VAL A 168 12.49 8.20 0.85
N LEU A 169 11.62 9.09 1.33
CA LEU A 169 11.47 9.36 2.75
C LEU A 169 10.31 8.56 3.35
N SER A 170 10.41 8.24 4.63
CA SER A 170 9.33 7.58 5.35
C SER A 170 9.32 8.03 6.81
N PHE A 171 8.19 8.58 7.26
CA PHE A 171 7.95 9.00 8.63
C PHE A 171 6.80 8.16 9.20
N LYS A 172 7.09 7.33 10.20
CA LYS A 172 6.11 6.43 10.81
C LYS A 172 6.04 6.65 12.32
N ALA A 173 4.81 6.73 12.81
CA ALA A 173 4.52 6.78 14.23
C ALA A 173 3.31 5.90 14.55
N THR A 174 3.21 5.44 15.79
CA THR A 174 2.03 4.74 16.33
C THR A 174 0.86 5.71 16.48
N ASN A 175 1.15 6.98 16.80
CA ASN A 175 0.16 8.04 16.82
C ASN A 175 -0.09 8.54 15.39
N VAL A 176 -1.34 8.35 14.92
CA VAL A 176 -1.74 8.67 13.54
C VAL A 176 -1.60 10.16 13.24
N ARG A 177 -1.94 11.04 14.19
CA ARG A 177 -1.83 12.50 14.02
C ARG A 177 -0.37 12.93 13.83
N THR A 178 0.53 12.43 14.67
CA THR A 178 1.96 12.71 14.57
C THR A 178 2.53 12.27 13.21
N MET A 179 2.12 11.10 12.72
CA MET A 179 2.53 10.60 11.41
C MET A 179 2.03 11.49 10.27
N ILE A 180 0.74 11.87 10.29
CA ILE A 180 0.16 12.78 9.28
C ILE A 180 0.87 14.11 9.25
N GLU A 181 1.07 14.75 10.42
CA GLU A 181 1.73 16.04 10.53
C GLU A 181 3.20 15.98 10.05
N ALA A 182 3.93 14.92 10.37
CA ALA A 182 5.30 14.71 9.89
C ALA A 182 5.34 14.57 8.36
N CYS A 183 4.45 13.78 7.76
CA CYS A 183 4.40 13.60 6.32
C CYS A 183 4.00 14.90 5.58
N ARG A 184 3.04 15.67 6.12
CA ARG A 184 2.68 17.00 5.59
C ARG A 184 3.86 17.97 5.63
N LEU A 185 4.53 18.03 6.76
CA LEU A 185 5.70 18.91 6.94
C LEU A 185 6.84 18.52 5.99
N ALA A 186 7.11 17.23 5.84
CA ALA A 186 8.10 16.74 4.88
C ALA A 186 7.71 17.10 3.43
N HIS A 187 6.44 16.95 3.05
CA HIS A 187 5.94 17.30 1.72
C HIS A 187 6.13 18.81 1.38
N GLN A 188 6.05 19.67 2.40
CA GLN A 188 6.29 21.11 2.23
C GLN A 188 7.78 21.46 2.07
N GLN A 189 8.68 20.64 2.63
CA GLN A 189 10.11 20.94 2.72
C GLN A 189 10.97 20.25 1.67
N THR A 190 10.44 19.21 0.99
CA THR A 190 11.20 18.41 0.03
C THR A 190 10.33 17.85 -1.08
N SER A 191 10.96 17.59 -2.23
CA SER A 191 10.35 16.88 -3.36
C SER A 191 10.64 15.38 -3.37
N TYR A 192 11.22 14.80 -2.34
CA TYR A 192 11.43 13.36 -2.26
C TYR A 192 10.11 12.59 -2.15
N PRO A 193 9.93 11.49 -2.87
CA PRO A 193 8.74 10.65 -2.74
C PRO A 193 8.65 10.08 -1.33
N GLN A 194 7.41 9.88 -0.86
CA GLN A 194 7.14 9.42 0.49
C GLN A 194 6.55 8.02 0.52
N HIS A 195 7.12 7.17 1.38
CA HIS A 195 6.53 5.90 1.78
C HIS A 195 5.76 6.11 3.08
N ILE A 196 4.44 6.06 3.00
CA ILE A 196 3.56 6.35 4.14
C ILE A 196 2.97 5.08 4.76
N GLY A 197 2.66 5.14 6.04
CA GLY A 197 2.02 4.06 6.80
C GLY A 197 2.13 4.26 8.30
N VAL A 198 1.17 3.71 9.02
CA VAL A 198 1.19 3.68 10.49
C VAL A 198 2.04 2.50 10.95
N THR A 199 2.88 2.69 11.98
CA THR A 199 3.66 1.60 12.60
C THR A 199 2.99 1.14 13.89
N GLU A 200 3.20 -0.15 14.24
CA GLU A 200 2.65 -0.71 15.49
C GLU A 200 1.15 -0.44 15.64
N SER A 201 0.41 -0.66 14.55
CA SER A 201 -1.00 -0.28 14.49
C SER A 201 -1.93 -1.21 15.28
N GLY A 202 -1.45 -2.39 15.70
CA GLY A 202 -2.18 -3.38 16.49
C GLY A 202 -2.73 -4.54 15.67
N THR A 203 -3.76 -5.20 16.21
CA THR A 203 -4.48 -6.30 15.56
C THR A 203 -5.18 -5.85 14.28
N ALA A 204 -5.54 -6.79 13.41
CA ALA A 204 -6.06 -6.49 12.08
C ALA A 204 -7.28 -5.56 12.09
N ASP A 205 -8.22 -5.77 13.00
CA ASP A 205 -9.43 -4.97 13.17
C ASP A 205 -9.14 -3.49 13.49
N VAL A 206 -8.25 -3.22 14.45
CA VAL A 206 -7.86 -1.85 14.83
C VAL A 206 -6.82 -1.28 13.87
N GLY A 207 -5.86 -2.09 13.47
CA GLY A 207 -4.73 -1.69 12.63
C GLY A 207 -5.14 -1.24 11.23
N VAL A 208 -6.13 -1.90 10.63
CA VAL A 208 -6.70 -1.48 9.34
C VAL A 208 -7.39 -0.13 9.46
N VAL A 209 -8.17 0.11 10.53
CA VAL A 209 -8.84 1.41 10.76
C VAL A 209 -7.82 2.53 10.94
N LYS A 210 -6.80 2.34 11.78
CA LYS A 210 -5.72 3.33 11.97
C LYS A 210 -5.00 3.62 10.65
N SER A 211 -4.70 2.58 9.88
CA SER A 211 -4.03 2.71 8.58
C SER A 211 -4.92 3.43 7.57
N ALA A 212 -6.21 3.10 7.51
CA ALA A 212 -7.15 3.78 6.63
C ALA A 212 -7.26 5.28 6.94
N VAL A 213 -7.36 5.65 8.21
CA VAL A 213 -7.37 7.06 8.63
C VAL A 213 -6.05 7.74 8.29
N GLY A 214 -4.90 7.16 8.68
CA GLY A 214 -3.60 7.80 8.50
C GLY A 214 -3.16 7.88 7.04
N ILE A 215 -3.21 6.79 6.33
CA ILE A 215 -2.83 6.69 4.91
C ILE A 215 -3.86 7.44 4.05
N GLY A 216 -5.16 7.18 4.27
CA GLY A 216 -6.23 7.77 3.48
C GLY A 216 -6.24 9.30 3.55
N THR A 217 -6.06 9.89 4.75
CA THR A 217 -5.94 11.35 4.91
C THR A 217 -4.83 11.94 4.03
N LEU A 218 -3.64 11.34 4.06
CA LEU A 218 -2.51 11.83 3.27
C LEU A 218 -2.74 11.65 1.76
N LEU A 219 -3.26 10.49 1.35
CA LEU A 219 -3.55 10.21 -0.07
C LEU A 219 -4.59 11.17 -0.65
N MET A 220 -5.64 11.52 0.11
CA MET A 220 -6.65 12.50 -0.31
C MET A 220 -6.09 13.92 -0.43
N GLU A 221 -4.94 14.20 0.19
CA GLU A 221 -4.17 15.45 0.06
C GLU A 221 -3.09 15.38 -1.04
N GLY A 222 -2.99 14.26 -1.77
CA GLY A 222 -1.96 14.03 -2.77
C GLY A 222 -0.56 13.75 -2.18
N ILE A 223 -0.49 13.30 -0.93
CA ILE A 223 0.75 12.98 -0.23
C ILE A 223 0.88 11.46 -0.09
N GLY A 224 1.99 10.91 -0.59
CA GLY A 224 2.31 9.50 -0.53
C GLY A 224 2.41 8.85 -1.90
N ASP A 225 3.53 8.23 -2.16
CA ASP A 225 3.89 7.61 -3.44
C ASP A 225 3.97 6.08 -3.35
N THR A 226 4.10 5.57 -2.14
CA THR A 226 4.04 4.14 -1.83
C THR A 226 3.52 3.95 -0.41
N ILE A 227 2.72 2.91 -0.17
CA ILE A 227 2.07 2.68 1.11
C ILE A 227 2.43 1.32 1.71
N ARG A 228 2.34 1.22 3.05
CA ARG A 228 2.28 -0.07 3.75
C ARG A 228 1.29 -0.01 4.90
N VAL A 229 0.29 -0.88 4.88
CA VAL A 229 -0.48 -1.24 6.06
C VAL A 229 0.38 -2.19 6.91
N SER A 230 0.41 -1.99 8.22
CA SER A 230 1.18 -2.85 9.14
C SER A 230 0.25 -3.34 10.23
N ILE A 231 -0.03 -4.65 10.25
CA ILE A 231 -0.89 -5.31 11.22
C ILE A 231 -0.19 -6.50 11.87
N SER A 232 -0.60 -6.85 13.08
CA SER A 232 -0.14 -8.08 13.71
C SER A 232 -0.85 -9.29 13.08
N GLY A 233 -0.09 -10.31 12.65
CA GLY A 233 -0.62 -11.53 12.04
C GLY A 233 0.02 -11.87 10.70
N ASP A 234 -0.75 -12.49 9.80
CA ASP A 234 -0.27 -12.83 8.44
C ASP A 234 -0.13 -11.56 7.58
N PRO A 235 1.10 -11.17 7.19
CA PRO A 235 1.32 -9.96 6.43
C PRO A 235 0.73 -9.99 5.01
N VAL A 236 0.31 -11.13 4.50
CA VAL A 236 -0.45 -11.22 3.25
C VAL A 236 -1.74 -10.41 3.33
N GLN A 237 -2.36 -10.30 4.53
CA GLN A 237 -3.59 -9.52 4.75
C GLN A 237 -3.35 -7.99 4.68
N GLU A 238 -2.11 -7.53 4.82
CA GLU A 238 -1.76 -6.10 4.65
C GLU A 238 -2.04 -5.61 3.23
N VAL A 239 -1.87 -6.48 2.24
CA VAL A 239 -1.98 -6.14 0.80
C VAL A 239 -3.40 -5.78 0.40
N PRO A 240 -4.43 -6.63 0.60
CA PRO A 240 -5.80 -6.25 0.25
C PRO A 240 -6.31 -5.07 1.07
N ALA A 241 -5.84 -4.89 2.32
CA ALA A 241 -6.16 -3.71 3.10
C ALA A 241 -5.59 -2.44 2.46
N GLY A 242 -4.33 -2.45 2.02
CA GLY A 242 -3.70 -1.33 1.29
C GLY A 242 -4.42 -1.02 -0.03
N ILE A 243 -4.74 -2.04 -0.82
CA ILE A 243 -5.48 -1.90 -2.07
C ILE A 243 -6.86 -1.27 -1.82
N ASN A 244 -7.59 -1.72 -0.78
CA ASN A 244 -8.90 -1.17 -0.45
C ASN A 244 -8.81 0.31 -0.01
N ILE A 245 -7.74 0.72 0.68
CA ILE A 245 -7.49 2.14 0.99
C ILE A 245 -7.29 2.94 -0.30
N LEU A 246 -6.47 2.45 -1.24
CA LEU A 246 -6.27 3.12 -2.53
C LEU A 246 -7.57 3.24 -3.33
N ARG A 247 -8.40 2.19 -3.35
CA ARG A 247 -9.73 2.19 -3.98
C ARG A 247 -10.66 3.20 -3.35
N ALA A 248 -10.73 3.22 -2.01
CA ALA A 248 -11.54 4.19 -1.27
C ALA A 248 -11.11 5.65 -1.50
N CYS A 249 -9.83 5.89 -1.83
CA CYS A 249 -9.30 7.20 -2.19
C CYS A 249 -9.41 7.52 -3.70
N GLY A 250 -10.00 6.66 -4.54
CA GLY A 250 -10.08 6.85 -5.98
C GLY A 250 -8.74 6.75 -6.71
N LEU A 251 -7.74 6.08 -6.12
CA LEU A 251 -6.40 5.94 -6.68
C LEU A 251 -6.13 4.57 -7.34
N ARG A 252 -7.11 3.67 -7.31
CA ARG A 252 -7.16 2.43 -8.07
C ARG A 252 -8.56 2.21 -8.62
N GLU A 253 -8.65 2.02 -9.92
CA GLU A 253 -9.91 1.86 -10.65
C GLU A 253 -9.96 0.53 -11.42
N ASP A 254 -9.08 -0.41 -11.11
CA ASP A 254 -8.97 -1.74 -11.75
C ASP A 254 -9.82 -2.80 -11.05
N PHE A 255 -11.09 -2.48 -10.71
CA PHE A 255 -11.95 -3.39 -9.94
C PHE A 255 -13.45 -3.10 -10.13
N VAL A 256 -14.28 -4.09 -9.76
CA VAL A 256 -15.73 -3.91 -9.62
C VAL A 256 -16.05 -3.37 -8.22
N GLU A 257 -16.55 -2.14 -8.17
CA GLU A 257 -16.98 -1.48 -6.93
C GLU A 257 -18.39 -1.90 -6.56
N ILE A 258 -18.55 -2.55 -5.41
CA ILE A 258 -19.87 -2.95 -4.91
C ILE A 258 -20.41 -1.91 -3.95
N ILE A 259 -21.52 -1.29 -4.28
CA ILE A 259 -22.26 -0.35 -3.44
C ILE A 259 -23.48 -1.08 -2.90
N SER A 260 -23.57 -1.26 -1.59
CA SER A 260 -24.71 -1.95 -0.97
C SER A 260 -25.37 -1.10 0.11
N CYS A 261 -26.69 -1.17 0.20
CA CYS A 261 -27.41 -0.44 1.24
C CYS A 261 -27.21 -1.10 2.63
N PRO A 262 -27.18 -0.30 3.72
CA PRO A 262 -27.14 -0.81 5.09
C PRO A 262 -28.50 -1.36 5.46
N THR A 263 -28.82 -2.55 5.23
CA THR A 263 -30.11 -3.23 5.45
C THR A 263 -31.01 -2.61 6.52
N CYS A 264 -32.31 -2.53 6.28
CA CYS A 264 -33.32 -1.99 7.21
C CYS A 264 -34.60 -2.85 7.18
N GLY A 265 -35.64 -2.48 7.94
CA GLY A 265 -36.91 -3.21 7.98
C GLY A 265 -37.68 -3.33 6.64
N ARG A 266 -37.22 -2.65 5.58
CA ARG A 266 -37.78 -2.76 4.22
C ARG A 266 -37.03 -3.74 3.32
N THR A 267 -35.92 -4.31 3.79
CA THR A 267 -35.08 -5.22 3.01
C THR A 267 -35.83 -6.51 2.68
N CYS A 268 -35.85 -6.86 1.39
CA CYS A 268 -36.59 -8.03 0.87
C CYS A 268 -35.66 -9.13 0.32
N ILE A 269 -34.34 -8.88 0.22
CA ILE A 269 -33.34 -9.80 -0.33
C ILE A 269 -32.12 -9.87 0.59
N ASP A 270 -31.30 -10.91 0.44
CA ASP A 270 -30.04 -11.05 1.11
C ASP A 270 -28.96 -10.14 0.45
N VAL A 271 -28.92 -8.87 0.87
CA VAL A 271 -27.99 -7.87 0.34
C VAL A 271 -26.54 -8.26 0.55
N GLU A 272 -26.18 -8.72 1.76
CA GLU A 272 -24.81 -9.07 2.11
C GLU A 272 -24.34 -10.29 1.30
N GLY A 273 -25.15 -11.35 1.24
CA GLY A 273 -24.83 -12.56 0.48
C GLY A 273 -24.67 -12.28 -1.02
N ILE A 274 -25.57 -11.47 -1.61
CA ILE A 274 -25.51 -11.09 -3.03
C ILE A 274 -24.25 -10.24 -3.29
N ALA A 275 -24.02 -9.18 -2.51
CA ALA A 275 -22.86 -8.30 -2.66
C ALA A 275 -21.53 -9.07 -2.54
N SER A 276 -21.44 -9.95 -1.54
CA SER A 276 -20.26 -10.80 -1.32
C SER A 276 -20.03 -11.80 -2.46
N ALA A 277 -21.10 -12.42 -3.00
CA ALA A 277 -21.00 -13.35 -4.10
C ALA A 277 -20.57 -12.64 -5.40
N VAL A 278 -21.19 -11.50 -5.73
CA VAL A 278 -20.82 -10.71 -6.92
C VAL A 278 -19.36 -10.26 -6.80
N ARG A 279 -18.93 -9.74 -5.64
CA ARG A 279 -17.54 -9.35 -5.43
C ARG A 279 -16.57 -10.50 -5.67
N ARG A 280 -16.83 -11.69 -5.10
CA ARG A 280 -15.96 -12.86 -5.31
C ARG A 280 -15.89 -13.30 -6.77
N ASN A 281 -17.03 -13.28 -7.45
CA ASN A 281 -17.16 -13.76 -8.82
C ASN A 281 -16.70 -12.75 -9.89
N THR A 282 -16.22 -11.56 -9.50
CA THR A 282 -15.79 -10.49 -10.41
C THR A 282 -14.38 -9.98 -10.08
N LEU A 283 -13.60 -10.70 -9.26
CA LEU A 283 -12.22 -10.34 -8.87
C LEU A 283 -11.25 -10.25 -10.05
N ASP A 284 -11.52 -11.00 -11.10
CA ASP A 284 -10.75 -11.06 -12.33
C ASP A 284 -10.99 -9.86 -13.28
N ILE A 285 -12.07 -9.11 -13.07
CA ILE A 285 -12.41 -7.94 -13.89
C ILE A 285 -11.54 -6.75 -13.47
N LYS A 286 -10.75 -6.23 -14.42
CA LYS A 286 -9.83 -5.10 -14.22
C LYS A 286 -10.35 -3.81 -14.86
N LYS A 287 -11.64 -3.54 -14.67
CA LYS A 287 -12.33 -2.34 -15.11
C LYS A 287 -13.12 -1.75 -13.95
N HIS A 288 -13.15 -0.42 -13.85
CA HIS A 288 -13.98 0.25 -12.85
C HIS A 288 -15.45 0.19 -13.26
N ILE A 289 -16.19 -0.68 -12.61
CA ILE A 289 -17.62 -0.87 -12.80
C ILE A 289 -18.31 -0.71 -11.45
N ARG A 290 -19.21 0.23 -11.33
CA ARG A 290 -19.97 0.49 -10.09
C ARG A 290 -21.24 -0.34 -10.09
N VAL A 291 -21.35 -1.26 -9.14
CA VAL A 291 -22.47 -2.22 -9.04
C VAL A 291 -23.23 -1.98 -7.76
N ALA A 292 -24.53 -1.67 -7.87
CA ALA A 292 -25.41 -1.43 -6.74
C ALA A 292 -26.19 -2.69 -6.31
N VAL A 293 -26.20 -3.01 -5.01
CA VAL A 293 -27.04 -4.05 -4.41
C VAL A 293 -27.95 -3.42 -3.37
N MET A 294 -29.21 -3.20 -3.72
CA MET A 294 -30.18 -2.48 -2.91
C MET A 294 -31.27 -3.42 -2.38
N GLY A 295 -31.51 -3.37 -1.08
CA GLY A 295 -32.42 -4.29 -0.38
C GLY A 295 -33.90 -4.13 -0.69
N CYS A 296 -34.34 -3.01 -1.25
CA CYS A 296 -35.76 -2.73 -1.57
C CYS A 296 -35.89 -1.79 -2.77
N ILE A 297 -37.10 -1.78 -3.38
CA ILE A 297 -37.44 -0.94 -4.55
C ILE A 297 -37.73 0.53 -4.15
N VAL A 298 -37.81 0.86 -2.86
CA VAL A 298 -38.23 2.22 -2.43
C VAL A 298 -37.13 3.24 -2.69
N ASN A 299 -35.95 2.99 -2.18
CA ASN A 299 -34.77 3.87 -2.37
C ASN A 299 -33.79 3.32 -3.43
N GLY A 300 -33.88 2.01 -3.71
CA GLY A 300 -32.96 1.31 -4.59
C GLY A 300 -32.77 1.95 -5.96
N PRO A 301 -33.83 2.32 -6.69
CA PRO A 301 -33.68 2.97 -7.98
C PRO A 301 -33.00 4.33 -7.93
N GLY A 302 -33.16 5.07 -6.84
CA GLY A 302 -32.52 6.38 -6.63
C GLY A 302 -31.02 6.26 -6.35
N GLU A 303 -30.65 5.38 -5.44
CA GLU A 303 -29.26 5.13 -5.03
C GLU A 303 -28.46 4.36 -6.10
N ALA A 304 -29.14 3.52 -6.89
CA ALA A 304 -28.52 2.81 -8.01
C ALA A 304 -28.31 3.68 -9.27
N LYS A 305 -28.86 4.90 -9.34
CA LYS A 305 -28.71 5.78 -10.52
C LYS A 305 -27.27 6.19 -10.82
N GLU A 306 -26.44 6.24 -9.80
CA GLU A 306 -25.02 6.58 -9.95
C GLU A 306 -24.13 5.35 -10.24
N ALA A 307 -24.70 4.13 -10.15
CA ALA A 307 -24.02 2.90 -10.51
C ALA A 307 -24.19 2.62 -12.01
N ASP A 308 -23.26 1.84 -12.57
CA ASP A 308 -23.36 1.43 -13.98
C ASP A 308 -24.44 0.34 -14.15
N LEU A 309 -24.57 -0.51 -13.13
CA LEU A 309 -25.66 -1.50 -13.05
C LEU A 309 -25.92 -1.88 -11.58
N GLY A 310 -27.06 -2.54 -11.36
CA GLY A 310 -27.39 -2.98 -10.01
C GLY A 310 -28.70 -3.75 -9.92
N ILE A 311 -29.01 -4.16 -8.70
CA ILE A 311 -30.27 -4.84 -8.39
C ILE A 311 -30.96 -4.16 -7.21
N ALA A 312 -32.26 -3.99 -7.31
CA ALA A 312 -33.12 -3.52 -6.21
C ALA A 312 -34.08 -4.63 -5.82
N GLY A 313 -34.09 -5.02 -4.54
CA GLY A 313 -34.88 -6.14 -4.01
C GLY A 313 -36.37 -5.90 -4.07
N GLY A 314 -37.14 -6.92 -4.43
CA GLY A 314 -38.60 -7.00 -4.38
C GLY A 314 -39.06 -8.25 -3.63
N ARG A 315 -40.36 -8.40 -3.36
CA ARG A 315 -40.92 -9.54 -2.60
C ARG A 315 -40.68 -10.89 -3.27
N ASP A 316 -40.72 -10.96 -4.63
CA ASP A 316 -40.62 -12.20 -5.41
C ASP A 316 -39.44 -12.18 -6.39
N GLY A 317 -38.34 -11.48 -6.06
CA GLY A 317 -37.18 -11.29 -6.92
C GLY A 317 -36.59 -9.88 -6.80
N GLY A 318 -36.29 -9.23 -7.92
CA GLY A 318 -35.74 -7.88 -7.93
C GLY A 318 -35.91 -7.16 -9.24
N ALA A 319 -35.55 -5.90 -9.27
CA ALA A 319 -35.43 -5.10 -10.49
C ALA A 319 -33.94 -4.98 -10.84
N LEU A 320 -33.52 -5.48 -11.98
CA LEU A 320 -32.19 -5.28 -12.55
C LEU A 320 -32.18 -3.93 -13.25
N ILE A 321 -31.21 -3.11 -12.94
CA ILE A 321 -31.00 -1.76 -13.43
C ILE A 321 -29.65 -1.75 -14.16
N VAL A 322 -29.66 -1.31 -15.41
CA VAL A 322 -28.45 -1.09 -16.21
C VAL A 322 -28.51 0.32 -16.75
N LYS A 323 -27.42 1.07 -16.63
CA LYS A 323 -27.33 2.46 -17.05
C LYS A 323 -27.73 2.60 -18.52
N GLY A 324 -28.63 3.53 -18.81
CA GLY A 324 -29.14 3.76 -20.16
C GLY A 324 -30.23 2.78 -20.61
N GLN A 325 -30.65 1.83 -19.79
CA GLN A 325 -31.71 0.87 -20.10
C GLN A 325 -32.91 1.00 -19.12
N PRO A 326 -34.13 0.65 -19.52
CA PRO A 326 -35.24 0.58 -18.58
C PRO A 326 -35.02 -0.58 -17.59
N PRO A 327 -35.41 -0.40 -16.32
CA PRO A 327 -35.34 -1.48 -15.33
C PRO A 327 -36.15 -2.70 -15.74
N ARG A 328 -35.65 -3.89 -15.56
CA ARG A 328 -36.36 -5.16 -15.86
C ARG A 328 -36.52 -6.02 -14.60
N ALA A 329 -37.70 -6.63 -14.46
CA ALA A 329 -37.96 -7.57 -13.36
C ALA A 329 -37.16 -8.85 -13.55
N VAL A 330 -36.53 -9.35 -12.49
CA VAL A 330 -35.76 -10.59 -12.46
C VAL A 330 -36.15 -11.46 -11.27
N ARG A 331 -36.10 -12.80 -11.46
CA ARG A 331 -36.43 -13.78 -10.44
C ARG A 331 -35.35 -14.88 -10.43
N GLY A 332 -35.23 -15.57 -9.31
CA GLY A 332 -34.27 -16.65 -9.12
C GLY A 332 -33.02 -16.20 -8.34
N ASN A 333 -31.85 -16.74 -8.70
CA ASN A 333 -30.58 -16.42 -8.02
C ASN A 333 -30.09 -15.03 -8.46
N LEU A 334 -30.40 -14.02 -7.64
CA LEU A 334 -30.06 -12.63 -7.95
C LEU A 334 -28.53 -12.38 -8.01
N ALA A 335 -27.75 -13.13 -7.26
CA ALA A 335 -26.29 -13.01 -7.29
C ALA A 335 -25.70 -13.51 -8.62
N GLU A 336 -26.19 -14.63 -9.13
CA GLU A 336 -25.79 -15.16 -10.46
C GLU A 336 -26.22 -14.23 -11.59
N ILE A 337 -27.47 -13.75 -11.56
CA ILE A 337 -28.00 -12.81 -12.55
C ILE A 337 -27.15 -11.56 -12.60
N LEU A 338 -26.87 -10.96 -11.42
CA LEU A 338 -26.08 -9.73 -11.34
C LEU A 338 -24.63 -9.97 -11.78
N THR A 339 -24.02 -11.09 -11.36
CA THR A 339 -22.66 -11.46 -11.80
C THR A 339 -22.58 -11.59 -13.33
N HIS A 340 -23.55 -12.26 -13.95
CA HIS A 340 -23.61 -12.41 -15.40
C HIS A 340 -23.71 -11.04 -16.11
N GLU A 341 -24.57 -10.15 -15.61
CA GLU A 341 -24.72 -8.81 -16.17
C GLU A 341 -23.46 -7.95 -16.01
N VAL A 342 -22.76 -8.05 -14.86
CA VAL A 342 -21.48 -7.36 -14.65
C VAL A 342 -20.43 -7.83 -15.65
N ARG A 343 -20.32 -9.15 -15.89
CA ARG A 343 -19.38 -9.68 -16.88
C ARG A 343 -19.71 -9.22 -18.29
N ARG A 344 -20.99 -9.29 -18.68
CA ARG A 344 -21.46 -8.79 -19.96
C ARG A 344 -21.14 -7.30 -20.13
N TYR A 345 -21.46 -6.48 -19.11
CA TYR A 345 -21.16 -5.05 -19.12
C TYR A 345 -19.66 -4.78 -19.27
N ALA A 346 -18.82 -5.57 -18.61
CA ALA A 346 -17.37 -5.48 -18.73
C ALA A 346 -16.84 -5.82 -20.13
N GLU A 347 -17.50 -6.69 -20.87
CA GLU A 347 -17.14 -7.05 -22.25
C GLU A 347 -17.55 -5.94 -23.25
N GLU A 348 -18.69 -5.29 -23.00
CA GLU A 348 -19.28 -4.28 -23.89
C GLU A 348 -18.62 -2.89 -23.72
N HIS A 349 -18.02 -2.59 -22.58
CA HIS A 349 -17.43 -1.28 -22.22
C HIS A 349 -15.97 -1.41 -21.77
#